data_c31b897dc9c451e51b34967ecdc27e09
#
_entry.id   c31b897dc9c451e51b34967ecdc27e09
#
_cell.length_a   1.000
_cell.length_b   1.000
_cell.length_c   1.000
_cell.angle_alpha   90.00
_cell.angle_beta   90.00
_cell.angle_gamma   90.00
#
_symmetry.space_group_name_H-M   'P 1'
#
loop_
_entity.id
_entity.type
_entity.pdbx_description
1 polymer ?
#
loop_
_entity_poly.entity_id
_entity_poly.type
_entity_poly.pdbx_seq_one_letter_code
_entity_poly.pdbx_strand_id
1 'polypeptide(L)'
;THIINYNLPEEIDLYTHRSGRTARAGKKGVSIVIANMKEKGRLNQIEKHINKKFIFSEVPAGKAICEKQLLHLIDRMEKVEVDYSQIDPLLPDILKKLEWLDREELIKKFVSVEYLF
;
A
#
# COMPACT_ATOMS: atom_id res chain seq x y z
N THR A 1 -7.54 7.73 -6.98
CA THR A 1 -7.81 6.30 -7.12
C THR A 1 -6.91 5.64 -8.15
N HIS A 2 -6.73 4.33 -8.06
CA HIS A 2 -5.83 3.54 -8.87
C HIS A 2 -6.59 2.47 -9.63
N ILE A 3 -6.14 2.16 -10.85
CA ILE A 3 -6.53 0.98 -11.63
C ILE A 3 -5.29 0.14 -11.86
N ILE A 4 -5.41 -1.16 -11.64
CA ILE A 4 -4.32 -2.11 -11.87
C ILE A 4 -4.75 -3.06 -12.98
N ASN A 5 -3.99 -3.05 -14.08
CA ASN A 5 -4.12 -4.03 -15.16
C ASN A 5 -3.16 -5.19 -14.87
N TYR A 6 -3.67 -6.27 -14.30
CA TYR A 6 -2.89 -7.45 -13.95
C TYR A 6 -2.34 -8.15 -15.20
N ASN A 7 -3.17 -8.24 -16.24
CA ASN A 7 -2.77 -8.70 -17.55
C ASN A 7 -2.95 -7.57 -18.56
N LEU A 8 -1.99 -7.43 -19.48
CA LEU A 8 -2.10 -6.49 -20.57
C LEU A 8 -3.26 -6.92 -21.48
N PRO A 9 -4.23 -6.03 -21.79
CA PRO A 9 -5.35 -6.39 -22.65
C PRO A 9 -4.87 -6.66 -24.09
N GLU A 10 -5.55 -7.57 -24.77
CA GLU A 10 -5.23 -7.88 -26.17
C GLU A 10 -5.54 -6.73 -27.11
N GLU A 11 -6.62 -6.03 -26.84
CA GLU A 11 -7.05 -4.86 -27.61
C GLU A 11 -6.67 -3.56 -26.91
N ILE A 12 -6.15 -2.60 -27.67
CA ILE A 12 -5.71 -1.30 -27.15
C ILE A 12 -6.88 -0.51 -26.54
N ASP A 13 -8.05 -0.55 -27.19
CA ASP A 13 -9.25 0.13 -26.71
C ASP A 13 -9.71 -0.38 -25.33
N LEU A 14 -9.48 -1.65 -25.06
CA LEU A 14 -9.81 -2.24 -23.76
C LEU A 14 -8.95 -1.65 -22.63
N TYR A 15 -7.68 -1.32 -22.91
CA TYR A 15 -6.84 -0.59 -21.96
C TYR A 15 -7.44 0.77 -21.62
N THR A 16 -7.86 1.53 -22.63
CA THR A 16 -8.48 2.84 -22.42
C THR A 16 -9.77 2.74 -21.62
N HIS A 17 -10.61 1.75 -21.89
CA HIS A 17 -11.84 1.49 -21.14
C HIS A 17 -11.56 1.13 -19.67
N ARG A 18 -10.57 0.28 -19.40
CA ARG A 18 -10.18 -0.09 -18.04
C ARG A 18 -9.63 1.12 -17.28
N SER A 19 -8.69 1.85 -17.88
CA SER A 19 -8.07 3.03 -17.28
C SER A 19 -9.06 4.18 -17.10
N GLY A 20 -10.09 4.27 -17.94
CA GLY A 20 -11.19 5.24 -17.82
C GLY A 20 -12.10 5.03 -16.60
N ARG A 21 -11.84 4.05 -15.76
CA ARG A 21 -12.53 3.88 -14.49
C ARG A 21 -11.95 4.74 -13.37
N THR A 22 -10.79 5.34 -13.58
CA THR A 22 -10.20 6.34 -12.68
C THR A 22 -10.11 7.71 -13.37
N ALA A 23 -9.71 8.72 -12.62
CA ALA A 23 -9.55 10.10 -13.14
C ALA A 23 -10.80 10.73 -13.77
N ARG A 24 -12.00 10.33 -13.31
CA ARG A 24 -13.26 10.89 -13.80
C ARG A 24 -13.55 12.26 -13.20
N ALA A 25 -14.36 13.05 -13.93
CA ALA A 25 -14.83 14.37 -13.49
C ALA A 25 -13.68 15.33 -13.09
N GLY A 26 -12.61 15.36 -13.88
CA GLY A 26 -11.46 16.25 -13.67
C GLY A 26 -10.51 15.83 -12.54
N LYS A 27 -10.76 14.70 -11.91
CA LYS A 27 -9.86 14.13 -10.88
C LYS A 27 -8.67 13.43 -11.52
N LYS A 28 -7.53 13.41 -10.81
CA LYS A 28 -6.35 12.64 -11.21
C LYS A 28 -6.49 11.18 -10.77
N GLY A 29 -5.98 10.27 -11.59
CA GLY A 29 -5.93 8.84 -11.30
C GLY A 29 -4.63 8.23 -11.80
N VAL A 30 -4.27 7.07 -11.25
CA VAL A 30 -3.09 6.31 -11.63
C VAL A 30 -3.52 4.99 -12.24
N SER A 31 -3.01 4.67 -13.42
CA SER A 31 -3.17 3.38 -14.08
C SER A 31 -1.83 2.64 -14.04
N ILE A 32 -1.86 1.44 -13.48
CA ILE A 32 -0.70 0.58 -13.34
C ILE A 32 -0.89 -0.63 -14.24
N VAL A 33 0.14 -0.99 -14.98
CA VAL A 33 0.16 -2.19 -15.84
C VAL A 33 1.26 -3.11 -15.35
N ILE A 34 0.90 -4.37 -15.12
CA ILE A 34 1.87 -5.43 -14.88
C ILE A 34 2.11 -6.12 -16.23
N ALA A 35 3.33 -6.03 -16.72
CA ALA A 35 3.71 -6.59 -18.01
C ALA A 35 5.06 -7.28 -17.94
N ASN A 36 5.25 -8.31 -18.75
CA ASN A 36 6.53 -8.97 -18.90
C ASN A 36 7.35 -8.35 -20.05
N MET A 37 8.62 -8.72 -20.13
CA MET A 37 9.54 -8.17 -21.14
C MET A 37 9.10 -8.46 -22.59
N LYS A 38 8.35 -9.54 -22.83
CA LYS A 38 7.86 -9.89 -24.16
C LYS A 38 6.73 -8.97 -24.65
N GLU A 39 6.06 -8.28 -23.72
CA GLU A 39 4.94 -7.39 -24.00
C GLU A 39 5.36 -5.94 -24.30
N LYS A 40 6.67 -5.66 -24.33
CA LYS A 40 7.21 -4.32 -24.56
C LYS A 40 6.69 -3.68 -25.86
N GLY A 41 6.57 -4.46 -26.93
CA GLY A 41 6.02 -3.98 -28.22
C GLY A 41 4.56 -3.54 -28.09
N ARG A 42 3.76 -4.29 -27.33
CA ARG A 42 2.35 -3.96 -27.08
C ARG A 42 2.21 -2.72 -26.19
N LEU A 43 3.06 -2.58 -25.19
CA LEU A 43 3.12 -1.36 -24.37
C LEU A 43 3.42 -0.12 -25.23
N ASN A 44 4.37 -0.22 -26.13
CA ASN A 44 4.70 0.87 -27.07
C ASN A 44 3.51 1.25 -27.98
N GLN A 45 2.73 0.28 -28.41
CA GLN A 45 1.51 0.54 -29.19
C GLN A 45 0.45 1.28 -28.35
N ILE A 46 0.26 0.88 -27.11
CA ILE A 46 -0.66 1.57 -26.19
C ILE A 46 -0.19 3.00 -25.93
N GLU A 47 1.10 3.21 -25.67
CA GLU A 47 1.67 4.56 -25.48
C GLU A 47 1.37 5.49 -26.66
N LYS A 48 1.54 5.00 -27.88
CA LYS A 48 1.22 5.77 -29.09
C LYS A 48 -0.27 6.09 -29.19
N HIS A 49 -1.12 5.13 -28.87
CA HIS A 49 -2.57 5.30 -28.93
C HIS A 49 -3.10 6.32 -27.91
N ILE A 50 -2.60 6.27 -26.68
CA ILE A 50 -3.02 7.18 -25.61
C ILE A 50 -2.23 8.50 -25.58
N ASN A 51 -1.20 8.62 -26.42
CA ASN A 51 -0.28 9.76 -26.47
C ASN A 51 0.37 10.10 -25.10
N LYS A 52 0.75 9.06 -24.37
CA LYS A 52 1.44 9.15 -23.07
C LYS A 52 2.46 8.02 -22.97
N LYS A 53 3.47 8.22 -22.14
CA LYS A 53 4.48 7.20 -21.85
C LYS A 53 4.25 6.55 -20.48
N PHE A 54 4.49 5.25 -20.42
CA PHE A 54 4.57 4.53 -19.17
C PHE A 54 5.87 4.87 -18.45
N ILE A 55 5.78 5.01 -17.13
CA ILE A 55 6.96 5.12 -16.27
C ILE A 55 7.25 3.72 -15.74
N PHE A 56 8.45 3.22 -16.06
CA PHE A 56 8.88 1.93 -15.53
C PHE A 56 9.11 2.03 -14.02
N SER A 57 8.59 1.06 -13.30
CA SER A 57 8.83 0.89 -11.87
C SER A 57 9.09 -0.57 -11.55
N GLU A 58 10.05 -0.83 -10.70
CA GLU A 58 10.28 -2.18 -10.21
C GLU A 58 9.22 -2.57 -9.18
N VAL A 59 8.90 -3.86 -9.13
CA VAL A 59 8.04 -4.40 -8.06
C VAL A 59 8.81 -4.30 -6.75
N PRO A 60 8.26 -3.61 -5.73
CA PRO A 60 8.96 -3.48 -4.45
C PRO A 60 9.21 -4.84 -3.82
N ALA A 61 10.38 -5.04 -3.22
CA ALA A 61 10.65 -6.21 -2.42
C ALA A 61 9.70 -6.29 -1.22
N GLY A 62 9.27 -7.49 -0.86
CA GLY A 62 8.34 -7.69 0.26
C GLY A 62 8.85 -7.05 1.55
N LYS A 63 10.16 -7.11 1.82
CA LYS A 63 10.77 -6.44 2.96
C LYS A 63 10.52 -4.92 2.98
N ALA A 64 10.71 -4.24 1.84
CA ALA A 64 10.49 -2.80 1.74
C ALA A 64 9.01 -2.42 1.95
N ILE A 65 8.08 -3.29 1.54
CA ILE A 65 6.64 -3.11 1.79
C ILE A 65 6.36 -3.23 3.29
N CYS A 66 6.88 -4.26 3.94
CA CYS A 66 6.70 -4.47 5.39
C CYS A 66 7.26 -3.31 6.21
N GLU A 67 8.45 -2.81 5.86
CA GLU A 67 9.04 -1.64 6.52
C GLU A 67 8.15 -0.40 6.41
N LYS A 68 7.62 -0.12 5.22
CA LYS A 68 6.69 1.00 5.02
C LYS A 68 5.38 0.83 5.78
N GLN A 69 4.84 -0.37 5.81
CA GLN A 69 3.61 -0.66 6.57
C GLN A 69 3.82 -0.48 8.07
N LEU A 70 4.95 -0.93 8.60
CA LEU A 70 5.31 -0.74 10.00
C LEU A 70 5.46 0.74 10.36
N LEU A 71 6.19 1.51 9.56
CA LEU A 71 6.32 2.96 9.75
C LEU A 71 4.97 3.66 9.71
N HIS A 72 4.11 3.28 8.78
CA HIS A 72 2.75 3.84 8.70
C HIS A 72 1.90 3.48 9.94
N LEU A 73 2.06 2.27 10.47
CA LEU A 73 1.41 1.86 11.72
C LEU A 73 1.88 2.73 12.90
N ILE A 74 3.18 2.99 13.02
CA ILE A 74 3.75 3.85 14.05
C ILE A 74 3.21 5.29 13.93
N ASP A 75 3.16 5.84 12.72
CA ASP A 75 2.57 7.16 12.47
C ASP A 75 1.08 7.23 12.87
N ARG A 76 0.34 6.16 12.60
CA ARG A 76 -1.06 6.05 13.04
C ARG A 76 -1.18 5.98 14.55
N MET A 77 -0.32 5.19 15.19
CA MET A 77 -0.30 5.05 16.65
C MET A 77 0.01 6.38 17.34
N GLU A 78 0.91 7.18 16.79
CA GLU A 78 1.24 8.52 17.30
C GLU A 78 0.05 9.49 17.23
N LYS A 79 -0.77 9.35 16.19
CA LYS A 79 -1.87 10.28 15.89
C LYS A 79 -3.24 9.81 16.38
N VAL A 80 -3.34 8.57 16.86
CA VAL A 80 -4.62 8.05 17.30
C VAL A 80 -5.12 8.77 18.55
N GLU A 81 -6.36 9.20 18.51
CA GLU A 81 -7.05 9.68 19.69
C GLU A 81 -7.53 8.48 20.50
N VAL A 82 -7.11 8.44 21.76
CA VAL A 82 -7.44 7.33 22.65
C VAL A 82 -8.83 7.52 23.25
N ASP A 83 -9.72 6.56 23.04
CA ASP A 83 -10.99 6.50 23.76
C ASP A 83 -10.77 5.89 25.15
N TYR A 84 -10.49 6.76 26.10
CA TYR A 84 -10.20 6.39 27.48
C TYR A 84 -11.36 5.63 28.13
N SER A 85 -12.60 5.90 27.76
CA SER A 85 -13.76 5.25 28.34
C SER A 85 -13.78 3.73 28.08
N GLN A 86 -13.25 3.31 26.94
CA GLN A 86 -13.18 1.90 26.57
C GLN A 86 -11.91 1.22 27.05
N ILE A 87 -10.81 1.95 27.16
CA ILE A 87 -9.49 1.39 27.45
C ILE A 87 -9.18 1.38 28.93
N ASP A 88 -9.53 2.43 29.67
CA ASP A 88 -9.23 2.56 31.09
C ASP A 88 -9.66 1.37 31.96
N PRO A 89 -10.82 0.74 31.73
CA PRO A 89 -11.20 -0.45 32.50
C PRO A 89 -10.27 -1.64 32.32
N LEU A 90 -9.56 -1.73 31.20
CA LEU A 90 -8.66 -2.83 30.85
C LEU A 90 -7.20 -2.55 31.22
N LEU A 91 -6.85 -1.28 31.38
CA LEU A 91 -5.47 -0.85 31.61
C LEU A 91 -4.82 -1.45 32.87
N PRO A 92 -5.48 -1.53 34.06
CA PRO A 92 -4.84 -2.05 35.25
C PRO A 92 -4.29 -3.45 35.10
N ASP A 93 -5.04 -4.34 34.47
CA ASP A 93 -4.63 -5.73 34.21
C ASP A 93 -3.53 -5.82 33.16
N ILE A 94 -3.60 -5.00 32.13
CA ILE A 94 -2.56 -4.92 31.08
C ILE A 94 -1.26 -4.38 31.66
N LEU A 95 -1.32 -3.29 32.42
CA LEU A 95 -0.15 -2.68 33.03
C LEU A 95 0.53 -3.64 33.99
N LYS A 96 -0.24 -4.33 34.85
CA LYS A 96 0.29 -5.33 35.76
C LYS A 96 0.96 -6.49 35.04
N LYS A 97 0.39 -6.94 33.95
CA LYS A 97 0.94 -8.04 33.13
C LYS A 97 2.24 -7.67 32.44
N LEU A 98 2.41 -6.40 32.09
CA LEU A 98 3.54 -5.88 31.31
C LEU A 98 4.52 -5.05 32.14
N GLU A 99 4.32 -4.92 33.47
CA GLU A 99 5.14 -4.07 34.36
C GLU A 99 6.62 -4.44 34.39
N TRP A 100 6.94 -5.70 34.07
CA TRP A 100 8.31 -6.20 34.00
C TRP A 100 9.08 -5.77 32.76
N LEU A 101 8.37 -5.21 31.74
CA LEU A 101 8.96 -4.71 30.52
C LEU A 101 9.27 -3.23 30.66
N ASP A 102 10.49 -2.86 30.29
CA ASP A 102 10.79 -1.46 30.06
C ASP A 102 10.20 -0.96 28.73
N ARG A 103 10.28 0.35 28.52
CA ARG A 103 9.73 0.98 27.31
C ARG A 103 10.34 0.42 26.03
N GLU A 104 11.65 0.18 26.01
CA GLU A 104 12.36 -0.32 24.84
C GLU A 104 11.94 -1.75 24.51
N GLU A 105 11.89 -2.62 25.51
CA GLU A 105 11.46 -4.01 25.36
C GLU A 105 9.99 -4.10 24.92
N LEU A 106 9.13 -3.24 25.43
CA LEU A 106 7.73 -3.17 25.03
C LEU A 106 7.60 -2.82 23.54
N ILE A 107 8.34 -1.81 23.08
CA ILE A 107 8.37 -1.41 21.66
C ILE A 107 8.90 -2.54 20.79
N LYS A 108 10.00 -3.20 21.18
CA LYS A 108 10.56 -4.35 20.45
C LYS A 108 9.55 -5.48 20.30
N LYS A 109 8.84 -5.81 21.35
CA LYS A 109 7.82 -6.86 21.35
C LYS A 109 6.63 -6.46 20.46
N PHE A 110 6.16 -5.23 20.57
CA PHE A 110 5.10 -4.70 19.70
C PHE A 110 5.48 -4.77 18.22
N VAL A 111 6.66 -4.26 17.86
CA VAL A 111 7.18 -4.32 16.49
C VAL A 111 7.31 -5.76 16.01
N SER A 112 7.77 -6.67 16.88
CA SER A 112 7.93 -8.08 16.50
C SER A 112 6.59 -8.76 16.22
N VAL A 113 5.55 -8.46 16.98
CA VAL A 113 4.20 -9.00 16.75
C VAL A 113 3.64 -8.51 15.40
N GLU A 114 3.78 -7.23 15.12
CA GLU A 114 3.25 -6.62 13.89
C GLU A 114 4.08 -6.96 12.65
N TYR A 115 5.39 -7.17 12.80
CA TYR A 115 6.28 -7.43 11.68
C TYR A 115 6.31 -8.90 11.24
N LEU A 116 6.01 -9.84 12.13
CA LEU A 116 6.02 -11.28 11.85
C LEU A 116 4.70 -11.81 11.28
N PHE A 117 3.69 -10.98 11.19
CA PHE A 117 2.42 -11.27 10.54
C PHE A 117 2.23 -10.42 9.29
#